data_e861ac7bde1d0b99fc5dd5007e16fec3
#
_entry.id   e861ac7bde1d0b99fc5dd5007e16fec3
#
_cell.length_a   1.000
_cell.length_b   1.000
_cell.length_c   1.000
_cell.angle_alpha   90.00
_cell.angle_beta   90.00
_cell.angle_gamma   90.00
#
_symmetry.space_group_name_H-M   'P 1'
#
loop_
_entity.id
_entity.type
_entity.pdbx_description
1 polymer ?
#
loop_
_entity_poly.entity_id
_entity_poly.type
_entity_poly.pdbx_seq_one_letter_code
_entity_poly.pdbx_strand_id
1 'polypeptide(L)'
;MIKKKLGKTSIYTTSIGFGGAPMGDLFEKLKEEDCFNTLKKSYECGINIFDTSPLYGYGLSEHRLGNFLKSINRKDFYISTKVGRYLSPEKEENIDRGIFKGGLTYKPTLDYSYDGVMKSFEQSLLRLGLSQIDICLIHDVDRFNHGDKVEHYFKQAMEGAYKALNELKDQKVIKAIGVGVNEAEMCAKFAEEGEFDCMVLAGRYTLLEQGALDSFFPIAEKKNIGIILAGVFNSGILIKGVNENSTYDYGKIPDKIKSKYFEIDKICKEFNVPIAAAALQFCNANDLISTMILGMDRSTQVIQNIDFLNIKIEKEFWDKLKNNNLIDERSPTPN
;
A
#
# COMPACT_ATOMS: atom_id res chain seq x y z
N MET A 1 5.74 -8.62 -16.42
CA MET A 1 6.31 -8.12 -15.15
C MET A 1 6.99 -9.27 -14.41
N ILE A 2 8.11 -8.98 -13.74
CA ILE A 2 8.82 -9.94 -12.89
C ILE A 2 7.96 -10.25 -11.66
N LYS A 3 7.97 -11.50 -11.22
CA LYS A 3 7.30 -11.91 -9.97
C LYS A 3 8.37 -12.14 -8.89
N LYS A 4 8.16 -11.52 -7.72
CA LYS A 4 9.00 -11.71 -6.53
C LYS A 4 8.22 -12.46 -5.46
N LYS A 5 8.90 -13.27 -4.68
CA LYS A 5 8.30 -13.98 -3.54
C LYS A 5 7.98 -13.01 -2.41
N LEU A 6 6.82 -13.14 -1.80
CA LEU A 6 6.44 -12.33 -0.64
C LEU A 6 7.02 -12.98 0.65
N GLY A 7 8.22 -12.53 1.02
CA GLY A 7 8.93 -13.03 2.20
C GLY A 7 9.00 -14.56 2.27
N LYS A 8 8.68 -15.12 3.45
CA LYS A 8 8.67 -16.57 3.70
C LYS A 8 7.45 -17.31 3.15
N THR A 9 6.46 -16.62 2.56
CA THR A 9 5.20 -17.22 2.07
C THR A 9 5.36 -18.01 0.76
N SER A 10 4.28 -18.65 0.31
CA SER A 10 4.18 -19.25 -1.04
C SER A 10 3.59 -18.31 -2.09
N ILE A 11 3.44 -17.02 -1.75
CA ILE A 11 2.84 -15.99 -2.62
C ILE A 11 3.92 -15.38 -3.50
N TYR A 12 3.66 -15.26 -4.80
CA TYR A 12 4.53 -14.59 -5.78
C TYR A 12 3.79 -13.42 -6.40
N THR A 13 4.20 -12.21 -6.07
CA THR A 13 3.56 -10.96 -6.52
C THR A 13 4.31 -10.32 -7.66
N THR A 14 3.59 -9.68 -8.57
CA THR A 14 4.19 -8.83 -9.61
C THR A 14 4.81 -7.57 -9.00
N SER A 15 5.83 -6.98 -9.65
CA SER A 15 6.51 -5.76 -9.18
C SER A 15 5.54 -4.59 -8.91
N ILE A 16 4.48 -4.48 -9.71
CA ILE A 16 3.36 -3.57 -9.46
C ILE A 16 2.15 -4.40 -9.00
N GLY A 17 1.52 -3.97 -7.91
CA GLY A 17 0.23 -4.40 -7.42
C GLY A 17 -0.81 -3.30 -7.56
N PHE A 18 -2.08 -3.64 -7.49
CA PHE A 18 -3.18 -2.69 -7.54
C PHE A 18 -3.56 -2.23 -6.12
N GLY A 19 -3.47 -0.91 -5.87
CA GLY A 19 -3.90 -0.27 -4.63
C GLY A 19 -5.34 0.24 -4.74
N GLY A 20 -6.24 -0.33 -3.95
CA GLY A 20 -7.68 -0.12 -4.03
C GLY A 20 -8.21 1.16 -3.38
N ALA A 21 -7.39 2.01 -2.76
CA ALA A 21 -7.88 3.23 -2.13
C ALA A 21 -8.66 4.16 -3.09
N PRO A 22 -8.24 4.39 -4.35
CA PRO A 22 -9.04 5.14 -5.32
C PRO A 22 -10.39 4.51 -5.62
N MET A 23 -10.49 3.17 -5.56
CA MET A 23 -11.75 2.46 -5.76
C MET A 23 -12.77 2.73 -4.64
N GLY A 24 -12.37 3.38 -3.55
CA GLY A 24 -13.24 3.91 -2.50
C GLY A 24 -13.65 5.38 -2.71
N ASP A 25 -13.47 5.94 -3.92
CA ASP A 25 -13.71 7.36 -4.21
C ASP A 25 -12.77 8.30 -3.43
N LEU A 26 -11.51 7.93 -3.31
CA LEU A 26 -10.47 8.75 -2.67
C LEU A 26 -10.24 10.02 -3.48
N PHE A 27 -10.44 11.19 -2.86
CA PHE A 27 -10.33 12.55 -3.40
C PHE A 27 -11.33 12.93 -4.49
N GLU A 28 -11.85 12.00 -5.28
CA GLU A 28 -12.88 12.23 -6.30
C GLU A 28 -13.84 11.04 -6.38
N LYS A 29 -15.07 11.31 -6.82
CA LYS A 29 -16.05 10.26 -7.06
C LYS A 29 -15.85 9.67 -8.46
N LEU A 30 -15.65 8.35 -8.53
CA LEU A 30 -15.40 7.64 -9.77
C LEU A 30 -16.68 7.05 -10.37
N LYS A 31 -16.70 6.91 -11.70
CA LYS A 31 -17.74 6.15 -12.39
C LYS A 31 -17.46 4.65 -12.28
N GLU A 32 -18.50 3.86 -12.09
CA GLU A 32 -18.38 2.39 -11.96
C GLU A 32 -17.71 1.75 -13.17
N GLU A 33 -18.02 2.25 -14.38
CA GLU A 33 -17.41 1.77 -15.62
C GLU A 33 -15.89 2.01 -15.64
N ASP A 34 -15.42 3.20 -15.22
CA ASP A 34 -14.00 3.53 -15.16
C ASP A 34 -13.27 2.65 -14.14
N CYS A 35 -13.92 2.40 -12.98
CA CYS A 35 -13.39 1.49 -11.96
C CYS A 35 -13.22 0.07 -12.51
N PHE A 36 -14.27 -0.47 -13.13
CA PHE A 36 -14.24 -1.81 -13.71
C PHE A 36 -13.20 -1.93 -14.81
N ASN A 37 -13.13 -0.95 -15.73
CA ASN A 37 -12.15 -0.93 -16.81
C ASN A 37 -10.71 -0.83 -16.31
N THR A 38 -10.48 -0.08 -15.23
CA THR A 38 -9.14 0.05 -14.61
C THR A 38 -8.70 -1.27 -13.96
N LEU A 39 -9.58 -1.94 -13.24
CA LEU A 39 -9.32 -3.26 -12.66
C LEU A 39 -9.06 -4.32 -13.76
N LYS A 40 -9.90 -4.33 -14.80
CA LYS A 40 -9.74 -5.20 -15.97
C LYS A 40 -8.40 -4.97 -16.66
N LYS A 41 -8.04 -3.71 -16.92
CA LYS A 41 -6.75 -3.35 -17.54
C LYS A 41 -5.58 -3.81 -16.67
N SER A 42 -5.67 -3.65 -15.36
CA SER A 42 -4.63 -4.11 -14.43
C SER A 42 -4.40 -5.62 -14.53
N TYR A 43 -5.47 -6.40 -14.55
CA TYR A 43 -5.38 -7.85 -14.74
C TYR A 43 -4.84 -8.23 -16.13
N GLU A 44 -5.33 -7.62 -17.21
CA GLU A 44 -4.85 -7.84 -18.58
C GLU A 44 -3.36 -7.53 -18.75
N CYS A 45 -2.85 -6.55 -18.02
CA CYS A 45 -1.43 -6.21 -17.97
C CYS A 45 -0.61 -7.15 -17.06
N GLY A 46 -1.25 -8.16 -16.45
CA GLY A 46 -0.61 -9.20 -15.67
C GLY A 46 -0.39 -8.86 -14.20
N ILE A 47 -0.99 -7.78 -13.65
CA ILE A 47 -1.00 -7.51 -12.22
C ILE A 47 -1.77 -8.63 -11.52
N ASN A 48 -1.14 -9.22 -10.50
CA ASN A 48 -1.70 -10.39 -9.82
C ASN A 48 -1.97 -10.21 -8.34
N ILE A 49 -1.71 -9.03 -7.77
CA ILE A 49 -2.04 -8.68 -6.39
C ILE A 49 -2.92 -7.43 -6.36
N PHE A 50 -4.02 -7.52 -5.62
CA PHE A 50 -5.00 -6.45 -5.43
C PHE A 50 -5.14 -6.20 -3.93
N ASP A 51 -4.90 -4.96 -3.49
CA ASP A 51 -5.00 -4.56 -2.09
C ASP A 51 -6.20 -3.62 -1.88
N THR A 52 -6.92 -3.84 -0.81
CA THR A 52 -8.07 -3.01 -0.42
C THR A 52 -8.18 -2.88 1.11
N SER A 53 -9.26 -2.29 1.60
CA SER A 53 -9.57 -2.13 3.03
C SER A 53 -11.06 -1.85 3.24
N PRO A 54 -11.66 -2.28 4.36
CA PRO A 54 -12.98 -1.83 4.80
C PRO A 54 -13.10 -0.31 4.89
N LEU A 55 -12.00 0.38 5.23
CA LEU A 55 -11.98 1.84 5.35
C LEU A 55 -12.15 2.55 3.99
N TYR A 56 -11.71 1.95 2.90
CA TYR A 56 -11.69 2.61 1.59
C TYR A 56 -13.09 2.78 1.02
N GLY A 57 -13.63 4.00 1.14
CA GLY A 57 -15.00 4.32 0.79
C GLY A 57 -16.02 3.52 1.62
N TYR A 58 -15.63 3.15 2.85
CA TYR A 58 -16.47 2.42 3.81
C TYR A 58 -17.07 1.14 3.20
N GLY A 59 -16.18 0.34 2.58
CA GLY A 59 -16.49 -0.91 1.93
C GLY A 59 -16.70 -0.82 0.41
N LEU A 60 -16.81 0.39 -0.18
CA LEU A 60 -17.03 0.55 -1.62
C LEU A 60 -15.89 -0.06 -2.45
N SER A 61 -14.63 0.14 -2.03
CA SER A 61 -13.48 -0.45 -2.71
C SER A 61 -13.56 -1.98 -2.75
N GLU A 62 -13.90 -2.62 -1.62
CA GLU A 62 -14.06 -4.07 -1.58
C GLU A 62 -15.20 -4.55 -2.50
N HIS A 63 -16.32 -3.83 -2.56
CA HIS A 63 -17.41 -4.15 -3.50
C HIS A 63 -16.97 -4.06 -4.96
N ARG A 64 -16.27 -2.99 -5.35
CA ARG A 64 -15.79 -2.80 -6.72
C ARG A 64 -14.76 -3.85 -7.11
N LEU A 65 -13.77 -4.11 -6.24
CA LEU A 65 -12.79 -5.16 -6.47
C LEU A 65 -13.47 -6.53 -6.56
N GLY A 66 -14.34 -6.87 -5.63
CA GLY A 66 -15.07 -8.13 -5.62
C GLY A 66 -15.94 -8.33 -6.85
N ASN A 67 -16.61 -7.26 -7.33
CA ASN A 67 -17.40 -7.31 -8.55
C ASN A 67 -16.57 -7.70 -9.78
N PHE A 68 -15.35 -7.20 -9.88
CA PHE A 68 -14.42 -7.58 -10.95
C PHE A 68 -13.79 -8.96 -10.68
N LEU A 69 -13.20 -9.19 -9.50
CA LEU A 69 -12.37 -10.35 -9.21
C LEU A 69 -13.13 -11.68 -9.29
N LYS A 70 -14.44 -11.71 -8.98
CA LYS A 70 -15.27 -12.92 -9.15
C LYS A 70 -15.53 -13.28 -10.60
N SER A 71 -15.23 -12.38 -11.57
CA SER A 71 -15.36 -12.66 -13.00
C SER A 71 -14.12 -13.32 -13.62
N ILE A 72 -13.03 -13.45 -12.87
CA ILE A 72 -11.77 -14.06 -13.31
C ILE A 72 -11.43 -15.29 -12.47
N ASN A 73 -10.46 -16.10 -12.94
CA ASN A 73 -10.09 -17.32 -12.24
C ASN A 73 -9.41 -16.97 -10.89
N ARG A 74 -9.91 -17.55 -9.80
CA ARG A 74 -9.40 -17.34 -8.43
C ARG A 74 -7.89 -17.61 -8.27
N LYS A 75 -7.32 -18.48 -9.10
CA LYS A 75 -5.90 -18.86 -9.07
C LYS A 75 -4.97 -17.81 -9.70
N ASP A 76 -5.53 -16.86 -10.45
CA ASP A 76 -4.74 -15.89 -11.20
C ASP A 76 -4.39 -14.64 -10.39
N PHE A 77 -4.97 -14.48 -9.20
CA PHE A 77 -4.75 -13.31 -8.36
C PHE A 77 -4.63 -13.63 -6.88
N TYR A 78 -4.01 -12.70 -6.17
CA TYR A 78 -4.01 -12.59 -4.72
C TYR A 78 -4.81 -11.36 -4.30
N ILE A 79 -5.61 -11.50 -3.24
CA ILE A 79 -6.35 -10.40 -2.62
C ILE A 79 -5.83 -10.14 -1.22
N SER A 80 -5.49 -8.87 -0.96
CA SER A 80 -5.12 -8.34 0.34
C SER A 80 -6.21 -7.40 0.84
N THR A 81 -6.64 -7.57 2.07
CA THR A 81 -7.50 -6.60 2.79
C THR A 81 -7.03 -6.42 4.22
N LYS A 82 -7.72 -5.57 4.97
CA LYS A 82 -7.26 -5.14 6.27
C LYS A 82 -8.32 -5.35 7.35
N VAL A 83 -7.89 -5.49 8.60
CA VAL A 83 -8.73 -5.63 9.78
C VAL A 83 -8.41 -4.55 10.82
N GLY A 84 -9.23 -4.46 11.86
CA GLY A 84 -9.15 -3.44 12.91
C GLY A 84 -10.26 -2.38 12.77
N ARG A 85 -11.04 -2.46 11.70
CA ARG A 85 -12.28 -1.67 11.55
C ARG A 85 -13.35 -2.56 10.95
N TYR A 86 -14.48 -2.70 11.65
CA TYR A 86 -15.71 -3.27 11.07
C TYR A 86 -16.70 -2.16 10.72
N LEU A 87 -17.65 -2.46 9.86
CA LEU A 87 -18.62 -1.51 9.35
C LEU A 87 -20.02 -1.78 9.94
N SER A 88 -20.71 -0.72 10.31
CA SER A 88 -22.11 -0.77 10.77
C SER A 88 -22.96 0.17 9.94
N PRO A 89 -24.21 -0.17 9.62
CA PRO A 89 -25.13 0.74 8.93
C PRO A 89 -25.26 2.05 9.70
N GLU A 90 -25.26 3.16 8.97
CA GLU A 90 -25.44 4.49 9.55
C GLU A 90 -26.28 5.36 8.60
N LYS A 91 -26.91 6.40 9.09
CA LYS A 91 -27.61 7.36 8.26
C LYS A 91 -26.62 8.24 7.53
N GLU A 92 -26.94 8.58 6.27
CA GLU A 92 -26.06 9.37 5.40
C GLU A 92 -25.61 10.69 6.03
N GLU A 93 -26.53 11.37 6.73
CA GLU A 93 -26.27 12.65 7.41
C GLU A 93 -25.25 12.55 8.56
N ASN A 94 -25.01 11.35 9.10
CA ASN A 94 -24.10 11.10 10.23
C ASN A 94 -22.71 10.58 9.78
N ILE A 95 -22.49 10.43 8.47
CA ILE A 95 -21.24 9.85 7.95
C ILE A 95 -20.29 10.96 7.55
N ASP A 96 -19.20 11.10 8.31
CA ASP A 96 -18.03 11.88 7.87
C ASP A 96 -17.10 10.98 7.10
N ARG A 97 -16.99 11.18 5.79
CA ARG A 97 -16.12 10.41 4.89
C ARG A 97 -14.72 10.99 4.74
N GLY A 98 -14.46 12.15 5.32
CA GLY A 98 -13.15 12.80 5.25
C GLY A 98 -12.65 12.97 3.81
N ILE A 99 -11.57 12.25 3.48
CA ILE A 99 -10.94 12.31 2.15
C ILE A 99 -11.66 11.49 1.08
N PHE A 100 -12.58 10.60 1.44
CA PHE A 100 -13.38 9.83 0.49
C PHE A 100 -14.60 10.65 0.06
N LYS A 101 -14.73 10.93 -1.24
CA LYS A 101 -15.81 11.80 -1.81
C LYS A 101 -17.09 11.02 -2.11
N GLY A 102 -17.05 9.70 -1.99
CA GLY A 102 -18.16 8.77 -2.08
C GLY A 102 -18.01 7.68 -1.02
N GLY A 103 -18.63 6.54 -1.24
CA GLY A 103 -18.60 5.42 -0.32
C GLY A 103 -19.98 4.90 0.01
N LEU A 104 -20.01 3.75 0.68
CA LEU A 104 -21.25 3.13 1.13
C LEU A 104 -21.76 3.81 2.40
N THR A 105 -23.04 3.58 2.69
CA THR A 105 -23.73 4.16 3.85
C THR A 105 -23.44 3.34 5.12
N TYR A 106 -22.18 3.35 5.51
CA TYR A 106 -21.67 2.68 6.71
C TYR A 106 -20.76 3.62 7.51
N LYS A 107 -20.65 3.31 8.80
CA LYS A 107 -19.72 3.94 9.73
C LYS A 107 -18.66 2.93 10.15
N PRO A 108 -17.35 3.22 9.97
CA PRO A 108 -16.29 2.37 10.47
C PRO A 108 -16.18 2.47 11.99
N THR A 109 -16.10 1.34 12.66
CA THR A 109 -15.81 1.23 14.09
C THR A 109 -14.43 0.63 14.25
N LEU A 110 -13.53 1.35 14.92
CA LEU A 110 -12.19 0.89 15.24
C LEU A 110 -12.25 -0.15 16.36
N ASP A 111 -11.72 -1.35 16.08
CA ASP A 111 -11.69 -2.44 17.06
C ASP A 111 -10.63 -3.47 16.66
N TYR A 112 -9.52 -3.51 17.41
CA TYR A 112 -8.45 -4.49 17.23
C TYR A 112 -8.58 -5.71 18.17
N SER A 113 -9.70 -5.85 18.88
CA SER A 113 -9.98 -7.06 19.66
C SER A 113 -10.15 -8.26 18.72
N TYR A 114 -10.04 -9.46 19.28
CA TYR A 114 -10.26 -10.71 18.52
C TYR A 114 -11.62 -10.71 17.81
N ASP A 115 -12.70 -10.40 18.53
CA ASP A 115 -14.06 -10.40 17.97
C ASP A 115 -14.27 -9.31 16.92
N GLY A 116 -13.72 -8.11 17.15
CA GLY A 116 -13.76 -7.02 16.18
C GLY A 116 -13.06 -7.36 14.88
N VAL A 117 -11.91 -8.06 14.97
CA VAL A 117 -11.15 -8.52 13.81
C VAL A 117 -11.88 -9.63 13.05
N MET A 118 -12.41 -10.64 13.75
CA MET A 118 -13.20 -11.69 13.11
C MET A 118 -14.42 -11.13 12.39
N LYS A 119 -15.14 -10.22 13.02
CA LYS A 119 -16.28 -9.50 12.41
C LYS A 119 -15.87 -8.72 11.17
N SER A 120 -14.75 -7.99 11.24
CA SER A 120 -14.20 -7.25 10.09
C SER A 120 -13.86 -8.17 8.93
N PHE A 121 -13.19 -9.30 9.21
CA PHE A 121 -12.80 -10.29 8.22
C PHE A 121 -14.02 -10.93 7.53
N GLU A 122 -15.00 -11.38 8.29
CA GLU A 122 -16.25 -11.96 7.75
C GLU A 122 -17.00 -10.97 6.86
N GLN A 123 -17.10 -9.73 7.29
CA GLN A 123 -17.71 -8.65 6.50
C GLN A 123 -16.96 -8.39 5.20
N SER A 124 -15.62 -8.47 5.21
CA SER A 124 -14.79 -8.30 4.00
C SER A 124 -15.01 -9.44 3.00
N LEU A 125 -15.12 -10.69 3.46
CA LEU A 125 -15.49 -11.82 2.58
C LEU A 125 -16.82 -11.58 1.87
N LEU A 126 -17.85 -11.11 2.61
CA LEU A 126 -19.17 -10.81 2.05
C LEU A 126 -19.12 -9.65 1.04
N ARG A 127 -18.40 -8.56 1.35
CA ARG A 127 -18.28 -7.41 0.43
C ARG A 127 -17.49 -7.75 -0.83
N LEU A 128 -16.44 -8.55 -0.71
CA LEU A 128 -15.66 -9.05 -1.85
C LEU A 128 -16.43 -10.12 -2.65
N GLY A 129 -17.39 -10.82 -2.04
CA GLY A 129 -18.08 -11.95 -2.65
C GLY A 129 -17.13 -13.12 -2.97
N LEU A 130 -16.09 -13.28 -2.16
CA LEU A 130 -15.08 -14.32 -2.27
C LEU A 130 -15.13 -15.25 -1.07
N SER A 131 -14.79 -16.53 -1.27
CA SER A 131 -14.71 -17.50 -0.18
C SER A 131 -13.36 -17.49 0.56
N GLN A 132 -12.38 -16.76 0.06
CA GLN A 132 -11.02 -16.72 0.61
C GLN A 132 -10.35 -15.38 0.35
N ILE A 133 -9.64 -14.88 1.35
CA ILE A 133 -8.69 -13.76 1.27
C ILE A 133 -7.27 -14.35 1.41
N ASP A 134 -6.29 -13.86 0.65
CA ASP A 134 -4.93 -14.39 0.70
C ASP A 134 -4.09 -13.74 1.78
N ILE A 135 -4.18 -12.41 1.92
CA ILE A 135 -3.37 -11.61 2.83
C ILE A 135 -4.30 -10.77 3.69
N CYS A 136 -4.14 -10.83 5.00
CA CYS A 136 -4.90 -10.04 5.94
C CYS A 136 -3.97 -9.20 6.83
N LEU A 137 -4.20 -7.88 6.88
CA LEU A 137 -3.30 -6.93 7.51
C LEU A 137 -3.98 -6.20 8.68
N ILE A 138 -3.29 -6.04 9.79
CA ILE A 138 -3.69 -5.12 10.87
C ILE A 138 -3.48 -3.69 10.36
N HIS A 139 -4.52 -2.86 10.39
CA HIS A 139 -4.54 -1.56 9.71
C HIS A 139 -4.32 -0.39 10.64
N ASP A 140 -3.41 0.52 10.25
CA ASP A 140 -3.24 1.86 10.82
C ASP A 140 -2.93 1.89 12.33
N VAL A 141 -2.22 0.90 12.88
CA VAL A 141 -1.72 0.96 14.25
C VAL A 141 -0.41 1.74 14.24
N ASP A 142 -0.50 3.04 14.11
CA ASP A 142 0.64 3.96 14.07
C ASP A 142 0.33 5.28 14.79
N ARG A 143 1.37 6.06 15.06
CA ARG A 143 1.24 7.35 15.75
C ARG A 143 0.52 8.38 14.89
N PHE A 144 0.65 8.28 13.56
CA PHE A 144 -0.06 9.15 12.62
C PHE A 144 -1.58 9.08 12.82
N ASN A 145 -2.12 7.87 13.04
CA ASN A 145 -3.56 7.65 13.22
C ASN A 145 -4.02 7.79 14.68
N HIS A 146 -3.17 7.49 15.64
CA HIS A 146 -3.59 7.33 17.04
C HIS A 146 -2.91 8.29 18.03
N GLY A 147 -1.90 9.07 17.58
CA GLY A 147 -1.17 9.97 18.45
C GLY A 147 -0.61 9.24 19.68
N ASP A 148 -0.82 9.81 20.86
CA ASP A 148 -0.33 9.26 22.13
C ASP A 148 -1.02 7.94 22.54
N LYS A 149 -2.12 7.56 21.89
CA LYS A 149 -2.83 6.29 22.16
C LYS A 149 -2.25 5.10 21.37
N VAL A 150 -1.20 5.29 20.58
CA VAL A 150 -0.62 4.24 19.73
C VAL A 150 -0.24 3.00 20.53
N GLU A 151 0.34 3.16 21.73
CA GLU A 151 0.75 2.04 22.59
C GLU A 151 -0.45 1.22 23.07
N HIS A 152 -1.56 1.87 23.40
CA HIS A 152 -2.80 1.20 23.78
C HIS A 152 -3.33 0.32 22.63
N TYR A 153 -3.40 0.89 21.41
CA TYR A 153 -3.87 0.15 20.25
C TYR A 153 -2.90 -0.92 19.77
N PHE A 154 -1.59 -0.67 19.91
CA PHE A 154 -0.58 -1.69 19.65
C PHE A 154 -0.79 -2.92 20.55
N LYS A 155 -0.95 -2.72 21.86
CA LYS A 155 -1.25 -3.80 22.80
C LYS A 155 -2.53 -4.55 22.43
N GLN A 156 -3.62 -3.83 22.16
CA GLN A 156 -4.88 -4.43 21.72
C GLN A 156 -4.70 -5.23 20.42
N ALA A 157 -3.93 -4.71 19.45
CA ALA A 157 -3.66 -5.37 18.19
C ALA A 157 -2.86 -6.67 18.38
N MET A 158 -1.87 -6.70 19.27
CA MET A 158 -1.09 -7.90 19.56
C MET A 158 -1.89 -8.96 20.34
N GLU A 159 -2.67 -8.54 21.32
CA GLU A 159 -3.49 -9.45 22.16
C GLU A 159 -4.75 -9.96 21.43
N GLY A 160 -5.31 -9.18 20.49
CA GLY A 160 -6.53 -9.49 19.76
C GLY A 160 -6.29 -9.81 18.29
N ALA A 161 -5.96 -8.80 17.48
CA ALA A 161 -5.85 -8.94 16.04
C ALA A 161 -4.79 -9.96 15.60
N TYR A 162 -3.60 -9.90 16.17
CA TYR A 162 -2.53 -10.85 15.87
C TYR A 162 -2.94 -12.29 16.18
N LYS A 163 -3.62 -12.52 17.31
CA LYS A 163 -4.15 -13.83 17.69
C LYS A 163 -5.20 -14.32 16.70
N ALA A 164 -6.18 -13.49 16.34
CA ALA A 164 -7.23 -13.84 15.39
C ALA A 164 -6.67 -14.18 13.99
N LEU A 165 -5.71 -13.38 13.51
CA LEU A 165 -5.10 -13.62 12.21
C LEU A 165 -4.23 -14.88 12.18
N ASN A 166 -3.50 -15.20 13.25
CA ASN A 166 -2.76 -16.47 13.34
C ASN A 166 -3.71 -17.67 13.31
N GLU A 167 -4.83 -17.62 14.02
CA GLU A 167 -5.83 -18.68 14.00
C GLU A 167 -6.42 -18.88 12.59
N LEU A 168 -6.79 -17.80 11.87
CA LEU A 168 -7.26 -17.88 10.49
C LEU A 168 -6.20 -18.47 9.55
N LYS A 169 -4.91 -18.18 9.80
CA LYS A 169 -3.81 -18.72 9.02
C LYS A 169 -3.58 -20.20 9.31
N ASP A 170 -3.63 -20.62 10.58
CA ASP A 170 -3.49 -22.02 11.00
C ASP A 170 -4.63 -22.90 10.43
N GLN A 171 -5.84 -22.33 10.38
CA GLN A 171 -7.01 -22.93 9.72
C GLN A 171 -6.92 -22.89 8.19
N LYS A 172 -5.88 -22.27 7.60
CA LYS A 172 -5.69 -22.10 6.15
C LYS A 172 -6.80 -21.28 5.46
N VAL A 173 -7.49 -20.44 6.20
CA VAL A 173 -8.50 -19.52 5.69
C VAL A 173 -7.81 -18.34 4.98
N ILE A 174 -6.65 -17.92 5.51
CA ILE A 174 -5.75 -16.96 4.88
C ILE A 174 -4.36 -17.57 4.69
N LYS A 175 -3.53 -16.98 3.79
CA LYS A 175 -2.18 -17.48 3.49
C LYS A 175 -1.08 -16.70 4.19
N ALA A 176 -1.32 -15.43 4.46
CA ALA A 176 -0.34 -14.54 5.05
C ALA A 176 -0.99 -13.50 5.97
N ILE A 177 -0.28 -13.17 7.04
CA ILE A 177 -0.65 -12.11 7.98
C ILE A 177 0.40 -10.99 7.97
N GLY A 178 -0.06 -9.78 8.23
CA GLY A 178 0.84 -8.63 8.26
C GLY A 178 0.24 -7.42 8.95
N VAL A 179 0.91 -6.29 8.75
CA VAL A 179 0.49 -4.98 9.24
C VAL A 179 0.56 -3.98 8.08
N GLY A 180 -0.34 -3.00 8.05
CA GLY A 180 -0.33 -1.91 7.08
C GLY A 180 -0.33 -0.56 7.81
N VAL A 181 0.80 0.16 7.77
CA VAL A 181 1.03 1.40 8.52
C VAL A 181 1.84 2.42 7.73
N ASN A 182 1.86 3.68 8.24
CA ASN A 182 2.59 4.80 7.64
C ASN A 182 3.93 5.08 8.33
N GLU A 183 4.39 4.23 9.24
CA GLU A 183 5.61 4.44 10.03
C GLU A 183 6.49 3.18 9.99
N ALA A 184 7.77 3.36 9.62
CA ALA A 184 8.73 2.26 9.56
C ALA A 184 9.05 1.70 10.96
N GLU A 185 9.09 2.56 11.98
CA GLU A 185 9.31 2.21 13.37
C GLU A 185 8.19 1.31 13.91
N MET A 186 6.95 1.54 13.48
CA MET A 186 5.84 0.65 13.86
C MET A 186 5.92 -0.69 13.14
N CYS A 187 6.33 -0.73 11.86
CA CYS A 187 6.64 -2.00 11.19
C CYS A 187 7.74 -2.77 11.95
N ALA A 188 8.81 -2.08 12.37
CA ALA A 188 9.89 -2.68 13.15
C ALA A 188 9.37 -3.25 14.48
N LYS A 189 8.61 -2.45 15.23
CA LYS A 189 8.04 -2.85 16.52
C LYS A 189 7.15 -4.10 16.43
N PHE A 190 6.23 -4.13 15.44
CA PHE A 190 5.41 -5.32 15.19
C PHE A 190 6.28 -6.52 14.79
N ALA A 191 7.28 -6.30 13.93
CA ALA A 191 8.18 -7.35 13.49
C ALA A 191 9.06 -7.92 14.62
N GLU A 192 9.41 -7.13 15.63
CA GLU A 192 10.14 -7.58 16.81
C GLU A 192 9.27 -8.46 17.73
N GLU A 193 8.01 -8.06 17.94
CA GLU A 193 7.12 -8.70 18.91
C GLU A 193 6.27 -9.85 18.32
N GLY A 194 6.21 -9.99 16.98
CA GLY A 194 5.39 -11.01 16.32
C GLY A 194 6.06 -11.71 15.15
N GLU A 195 5.47 -12.81 14.74
CA GLU A 195 5.87 -13.58 13.55
C GLU A 195 4.93 -13.24 12.39
N PHE A 196 5.23 -12.15 11.68
CA PHE A 196 4.49 -11.72 10.52
C PHE A 196 5.11 -12.24 9.22
N ASP A 197 4.29 -12.35 8.17
CA ASP A 197 4.71 -12.79 6.84
C ASP A 197 5.07 -11.63 5.93
N CYS A 198 4.36 -10.50 6.07
CA CYS A 198 4.55 -9.30 5.26
C CYS A 198 4.17 -8.03 6.01
N MET A 199 4.63 -6.88 5.49
CA MET A 199 4.23 -5.56 5.98
C MET A 199 3.94 -4.66 4.79
N VAL A 200 2.85 -3.88 4.87
CA VAL A 200 2.61 -2.75 3.97
C VAL A 200 3.15 -1.49 4.63
N LEU A 201 4.17 -0.92 4.04
CA LEU A 201 4.80 0.32 4.48
C LEU A 201 4.49 1.44 3.48
N ALA A 202 3.80 2.49 3.95
CA ALA A 202 3.38 3.59 3.09
C ALA A 202 4.32 4.80 3.21
N GLY A 203 4.93 5.20 2.07
CA GLY A 203 5.65 6.47 1.93
C GLY A 203 6.99 6.60 2.65
N ARG A 204 7.56 5.53 3.23
CA ARG A 204 8.79 5.59 4.06
C ARG A 204 10.00 4.89 3.43
N TYR A 205 9.84 4.33 2.24
CA TYR A 205 10.94 3.96 1.34
C TYR A 205 10.56 4.37 -0.08
N THR A 206 10.98 5.55 -0.47
CA THR A 206 10.67 6.19 -1.75
C THR A 206 11.89 6.99 -2.21
N LEU A 207 11.81 7.58 -3.40
CA LEU A 207 12.87 8.46 -3.89
C LEU A 207 13.11 9.68 -2.97
N LEU A 208 12.10 10.10 -2.20
CA LEU A 208 12.22 11.21 -1.23
C LEU A 208 12.57 10.75 0.18
N GLU A 209 12.19 9.55 0.58
CA GLU A 209 12.32 9.04 1.95
C GLU A 209 12.99 7.67 1.96
N GLN A 210 14.01 7.46 2.78
CA GLN A 210 14.71 6.18 2.92
C GLN A 210 14.89 5.75 4.40
N GLY A 211 14.21 6.37 5.34
CA GLY A 211 14.38 6.09 6.79
C GLY A 211 14.09 4.65 7.21
N ALA A 212 13.31 3.91 6.42
CA ALA A 212 13.06 2.49 6.68
C ALA A 212 14.32 1.61 6.63
N LEU A 213 15.40 2.07 5.96
CA LEU A 213 16.69 1.40 5.91
C LEU A 213 17.35 1.27 7.30
N ASP A 214 17.05 2.21 8.20
CA ASP A 214 17.66 2.23 9.54
C ASP A 214 16.84 1.43 10.56
N SER A 215 15.52 1.41 10.43
CA SER A 215 14.62 0.84 11.44
C SER A 215 14.08 -0.54 11.05
N PHE A 216 13.33 -0.63 9.96
CA PHE A 216 12.52 -1.82 9.63
C PHE A 216 13.24 -2.80 8.69
N PHE A 217 13.97 -2.34 7.67
CA PHE A 217 14.53 -3.24 6.65
C PHE A 217 15.51 -4.28 7.20
N PRO A 218 16.41 -3.96 8.16
CA PRO A 218 17.29 -4.97 8.74
C PRO A 218 16.53 -6.10 9.46
N ILE A 219 15.39 -5.76 10.09
CA ILE A 219 14.54 -6.75 10.76
C ILE A 219 13.77 -7.58 9.75
N ALA A 220 13.24 -6.95 8.70
CA ALA A 220 12.52 -7.62 7.63
C ALA A 220 13.41 -8.63 6.90
N GLU A 221 14.65 -8.26 6.59
CA GLU A 221 15.64 -9.16 6.00
C GLU A 221 15.94 -10.35 6.90
N LYS A 222 16.29 -10.09 8.17
CA LYS A 222 16.61 -11.12 9.15
C LYS A 222 15.47 -12.13 9.38
N LYS A 223 14.21 -11.65 9.41
CA LYS A 223 13.02 -12.48 9.64
C LYS A 223 12.36 -12.97 8.36
N ASN A 224 12.90 -12.61 7.20
CA ASN A 224 12.33 -12.88 5.88
C ASN A 224 10.85 -12.45 5.78
N ILE A 225 10.58 -11.21 6.18
CA ILE A 225 9.27 -10.56 6.07
C ILE A 225 9.16 -9.89 4.70
N GLY A 226 8.12 -10.19 3.94
CA GLY A 226 7.89 -9.56 2.64
C GLY A 226 7.49 -8.09 2.78
N ILE A 227 8.13 -7.20 2.05
CA ILE A 227 7.79 -5.77 2.06
C ILE A 227 6.90 -5.45 0.86
N ILE A 228 5.73 -4.90 1.15
CA ILE A 228 4.80 -4.33 0.18
C ILE A 228 4.88 -2.81 0.35
N LEU A 229 5.34 -2.09 -0.67
CA LEU A 229 5.35 -0.63 -0.60
C LEU A 229 4.03 -0.03 -1.07
N ALA A 230 3.55 0.94 -0.31
CA ALA A 230 2.48 1.84 -0.72
C ALA A 230 2.99 3.28 -0.73
N GLY A 231 2.26 4.19 -1.36
CA GLY A 231 2.60 5.62 -1.34
C GLY A 231 3.94 5.96 -1.99
N VAL A 232 4.40 5.18 -2.96
CA VAL A 232 5.71 5.35 -3.62
C VAL A 232 5.87 6.69 -4.34
N PHE A 233 4.77 7.38 -4.64
CA PHE A 233 4.75 8.71 -5.23
C PHE A 233 4.58 9.84 -4.20
N ASN A 234 4.64 9.56 -2.89
CA ASN A 234 4.52 10.52 -1.80
C ASN A 234 3.34 11.51 -2.02
N SER A 235 2.12 11.02 -1.82
CA SER A 235 0.87 11.77 -2.06
C SER A 235 0.74 12.35 -3.48
N GLY A 236 1.46 11.78 -4.45
CA GLY A 236 1.43 12.19 -5.85
C GLY A 236 2.49 13.23 -6.25
N ILE A 237 3.34 13.70 -5.34
CA ILE A 237 4.39 14.68 -5.66
C ILE A 237 5.33 14.16 -6.75
N LEU A 238 5.73 12.88 -6.68
CA LEU A 238 6.65 12.27 -7.63
C LEU A 238 6.02 11.92 -8.99
N ILE A 239 4.75 12.28 -9.22
CA ILE A 239 4.08 12.10 -10.52
C ILE A 239 3.43 13.40 -11.03
N LYS A 240 2.85 14.21 -10.13
CA LYS A 240 2.14 15.45 -10.48
C LYS A 240 3.01 16.71 -10.32
N GLY A 241 4.17 16.55 -9.66
CA GLY A 241 5.02 17.68 -9.29
C GLY A 241 4.53 18.41 -8.03
N VAL A 242 5.30 19.41 -7.61
CA VAL A 242 4.96 20.32 -6.51
C VAL A 242 4.22 21.53 -7.08
N ASN A 243 2.99 21.74 -6.64
CA ASN A 243 2.15 22.90 -6.98
C ASN A 243 1.35 23.34 -5.74
N GLU A 244 0.51 24.36 -5.87
CA GLU A 244 -0.24 24.93 -4.76
C GLU A 244 -1.20 23.94 -4.06
N ASN A 245 -1.68 22.92 -4.78
CA ASN A 245 -2.60 21.91 -4.30
C ASN A 245 -1.90 20.61 -3.86
N SER A 246 -0.57 20.55 -3.96
CA SER A 246 0.18 19.36 -3.60
C SER A 246 0.23 19.18 -2.09
N THR A 247 0.04 17.94 -1.65
CA THR A 247 0.09 17.54 -0.25
C THR A 247 1.20 16.50 -0.02
N TYR A 248 1.62 16.38 1.21
CA TYR A 248 2.52 15.34 1.70
C TYR A 248 1.94 14.74 2.98
N ASP A 249 1.77 13.42 3.04
CA ASP A 249 1.09 12.75 4.14
C ASP A 249 -0.26 13.41 4.48
N TYR A 250 -1.04 13.75 3.43
CA TYR A 250 -2.34 14.46 3.52
C TYR A 250 -2.27 15.89 4.09
N GLY A 251 -1.08 16.40 4.39
CA GLY A 251 -0.83 17.73 4.94
C GLY A 251 0.01 18.63 4.04
N LYS A 252 0.53 19.71 4.63
CA LYS A 252 1.45 20.63 3.94
C LYS A 252 2.79 19.93 3.68
N ILE A 253 3.38 20.18 2.51
CA ILE A 253 4.71 19.66 2.18
C ILE A 253 5.78 20.33 3.07
N PRO A 254 6.59 19.56 3.83
CA PRO A 254 7.74 20.11 4.57
C PRO A 254 8.76 20.74 3.63
N ASP A 255 9.36 21.86 4.02
CA ASP A 255 10.34 22.59 3.18
C ASP A 255 11.53 21.71 2.78
N LYS A 256 11.99 20.82 3.66
CA LYS A 256 13.07 19.86 3.37
C LYS A 256 12.69 18.91 2.23
N ILE A 257 11.47 18.40 2.25
CA ILE A 257 10.95 17.49 1.18
C ILE A 257 10.81 18.27 -0.13
N LYS A 258 10.29 19.49 -0.04
CA LYS A 258 10.13 20.37 -1.21
C LYS A 258 11.47 20.68 -1.88
N SER A 259 12.49 21.05 -1.09
CA SER A 259 13.85 21.30 -1.59
C SER A 259 14.45 20.06 -2.24
N LYS A 260 14.38 18.92 -1.56
CA LYS A 260 14.86 17.64 -2.09
C LYS A 260 14.18 17.26 -3.41
N TYR A 261 12.85 17.46 -3.50
CA TYR A 261 12.12 17.24 -4.76
C TYR A 261 12.69 18.05 -5.91
N PHE A 262 12.91 19.37 -5.73
CA PHE A 262 13.42 20.22 -6.80
C PHE A 262 14.84 19.88 -7.21
N GLU A 263 15.70 19.44 -6.28
CA GLU A 263 17.04 18.98 -6.61
C GLU A 263 17.00 17.68 -7.44
N ILE A 264 16.14 16.72 -7.08
CA ILE A 264 15.91 15.49 -7.85
C ILE A 264 15.33 15.81 -9.22
N ASP A 265 14.30 16.66 -9.30
CA ASP A 265 13.65 17.05 -10.54
C ASP A 265 14.63 17.74 -11.52
N LYS A 266 15.56 18.54 -11.00
CA LYS A 266 16.64 19.14 -11.80
C LYS A 266 17.53 18.08 -12.44
N ILE A 267 17.94 17.05 -11.68
CA ILE A 267 18.75 15.95 -12.20
C ILE A 267 17.92 15.12 -13.20
N CYS A 268 16.66 14.86 -12.90
CA CYS A 268 15.75 14.18 -13.81
C CYS A 268 15.67 14.88 -15.18
N LYS A 269 15.55 16.20 -15.18
CA LYS A 269 15.52 17.02 -16.42
C LYS A 269 16.85 16.97 -17.16
N GLU A 270 17.97 17.02 -16.46
CA GLU A 270 19.31 16.95 -17.07
C GLU A 270 19.53 15.62 -17.82
N PHE A 271 19.05 14.50 -17.26
CA PHE A 271 19.17 13.17 -17.85
C PHE A 271 17.95 12.79 -18.73
N ASN A 272 16.98 13.67 -18.90
CA ASN A 272 15.72 13.39 -19.60
C ASN A 272 14.98 12.16 -19.05
N VAL A 273 14.98 11.99 -17.73
CA VAL A 273 14.32 10.90 -17.01
C VAL A 273 13.02 11.40 -16.40
N PRO A 274 11.86 10.79 -16.66
CA PRO A 274 10.64 11.12 -15.93
C PRO A 274 10.81 10.79 -14.44
N ILE A 275 10.55 11.75 -13.54
CA ILE A 275 10.72 11.55 -12.09
C ILE A 275 9.89 10.38 -11.56
N ALA A 276 8.70 10.13 -12.12
CA ALA A 276 7.87 8.98 -11.77
C ALA A 276 8.52 7.65 -12.15
N ALA A 277 9.25 7.59 -13.27
CA ALA A 277 10.01 6.41 -13.66
C ALA A 277 11.16 6.15 -12.66
N ALA A 278 11.91 7.21 -12.32
CA ALA A 278 12.94 7.13 -11.30
C ALA A 278 12.38 6.65 -9.95
N ALA A 279 11.22 7.17 -9.53
CA ALA A 279 10.58 6.78 -8.26
C ALA A 279 10.20 5.29 -8.23
N LEU A 280 9.58 4.77 -9.29
CA LEU A 280 9.19 3.36 -9.37
C LEU A 280 10.41 2.44 -9.46
N GLN A 281 11.39 2.78 -10.30
CA GLN A 281 12.57 1.94 -10.49
C GLN A 281 13.47 1.93 -9.26
N PHE A 282 13.61 3.05 -8.53
CA PHE A 282 14.29 3.11 -7.25
C PHE A 282 13.70 2.12 -6.25
N CYS A 283 12.38 2.15 -6.05
CA CYS A 283 11.71 1.23 -5.14
C CYS A 283 11.85 -0.23 -5.60
N ASN A 284 11.67 -0.49 -6.90
CA ASN A 284 11.73 -1.85 -7.45
C ASN A 284 13.13 -2.48 -7.43
N ALA A 285 14.20 -1.67 -7.37
CA ALA A 285 15.59 -2.14 -7.34
C ALA A 285 15.96 -2.82 -6.02
N ASN A 286 15.24 -2.57 -4.94
CA ASN A 286 15.50 -3.23 -3.66
C ASN A 286 14.84 -4.62 -3.61
N ASP A 287 15.65 -5.65 -3.41
CA ASP A 287 15.20 -7.05 -3.43
C ASP A 287 14.28 -7.43 -2.25
N LEU A 288 14.32 -6.67 -1.15
CA LEU A 288 13.38 -6.85 -0.04
C LEU A 288 11.95 -6.43 -0.41
N ILE A 289 11.79 -5.59 -1.46
CA ILE A 289 10.48 -5.16 -1.93
C ILE A 289 9.88 -6.24 -2.83
N SER A 290 8.79 -6.85 -2.35
CA SER A 290 8.07 -7.88 -3.09
C SER A 290 7.14 -7.28 -4.15
N THR A 291 6.52 -6.15 -3.85
CA THR A 291 5.60 -5.43 -4.75
C THR A 291 5.39 -3.98 -4.31
N MET A 292 5.01 -3.13 -5.26
CA MET A 292 4.55 -1.77 -5.01
C MET A 292 3.05 -1.68 -5.32
N ILE A 293 2.20 -1.46 -4.32
CA ILE A 293 0.77 -1.27 -4.53
C ILE A 293 0.49 0.19 -4.92
N LEU A 294 0.11 0.38 -6.18
CA LEU A 294 -0.14 1.70 -6.76
C LEU A 294 -1.65 1.99 -6.82
N GLY A 295 -2.07 3.12 -6.28
CA GLY A 295 -3.41 3.64 -6.47
C GLY A 295 -3.60 4.08 -7.91
N MET A 296 -4.58 3.51 -8.60
CA MET A 296 -4.89 3.82 -10.00
C MET A 296 -6.41 3.97 -10.15
N ASP A 297 -6.86 5.08 -10.71
CA ASP A 297 -8.28 5.39 -10.93
C ASP A 297 -8.69 5.32 -12.42
N ARG A 298 -7.72 5.19 -13.33
CA ARG A 298 -7.91 5.14 -14.79
C ARG A 298 -7.02 4.10 -15.45
N SER A 299 -7.54 3.44 -16.49
CA SER A 299 -6.81 2.44 -17.26
C SER A 299 -5.49 2.96 -17.87
N THR A 300 -5.44 4.24 -18.21
CA THR A 300 -4.22 4.88 -18.74
C THR A 300 -3.08 4.91 -17.73
N GLN A 301 -3.37 5.07 -16.44
CA GLN A 301 -2.36 5.06 -15.38
C GLN A 301 -1.74 3.67 -15.21
N VAL A 302 -2.50 2.59 -15.45
CA VAL A 302 -1.97 1.22 -15.42
C VAL A 302 -0.87 1.05 -16.46
N ILE A 303 -1.14 1.47 -17.70
CA ILE A 303 -0.17 1.39 -18.81
C ILE A 303 1.03 2.27 -18.49
N GLN A 304 0.81 3.53 -18.11
CA GLN A 304 1.85 4.51 -17.81
C GLN A 304 2.81 4.02 -16.70
N ASN A 305 2.28 3.43 -15.62
CA ASN A 305 3.13 2.92 -14.53
C ASN A 305 3.99 1.73 -14.99
N ILE A 306 3.47 0.88 -15.86
CA ILE A 306 4.27 -0.22 -16.46
C ILE A 306 5.33 0.33 -17.39
N ASP A 307 5.00 1.32 -18.23
CA ASP A 307 5.95 1.98 -19.12
C ASP A 307 7.08 2.65 -18.34
N PHE A 308 6.78 3.30 -17.20
CA PHE A 308 7.80 3.89 -16.32
C PHE A 308 8.81 2.87 -15.79
N LEU A 309 8.40 1.63 -15.51
CA LEU A 309 9.33 0.56 -15.10
C LEU A 309 10.24 0.10 -16.24
N ASN A 310 9.85 0.31 -17.50
CA ASN A 310 10.57 -0.16 -18.68
C ASN A 310 11.46 0.94 -19.31
N ILE A 311 11.39 2.17 -18.85
CA ILE A 311 12.29 3.25 -19.31
C ILE A 311 13.72 2.91 -18.91
N LYS A 312 14.63 2.95 -19.88
CA LYS A 312 16.06 2.79 -19.59
C LYS A 312 16.58 4.04 -18.88
N ILE A 313 17.09 3.86 -17.67
CA ILE A 313 17.75 4.90 -16.88
C ILE A 313 19.21 4.48 -16.70
N GLU A 314 20.12 5.33 -17.18
CA GLU A 314 21.55 5.03 -17.15
C GLU A 314 22.10 5.12 -15.72
N LYS A 315 23.14 4.34 -15.44
CA LYS A 315 23.77 4.23 -14.12
C LYS A 315 24.23 5.60 -13.59
N GLU A 316 24.74 6.45 -14.46
CA GLU A 316 25.24 7.79 -14.14
C GLU A 316 24.16 8.69 -13.50
N PHE A 317 22.90 8.49 -13.84
CA PHE A 317 21.78 9.18 -13.19
C PHE A 317 21.70 8.83 -11.71
N TRP A 318 21.78 7.54 -11.38
CA TRP A 318 21.72 7.05 -10.00
C TRP A 318 22.95 7.44 -9.20
N ASP A 319 24.14 7.35 -9.80
CA ASP A 319 25.41 7.78 -9.20
C ASP A 319 25.34 9.29 -8.87
N LYS A 320 24.75 10.10 -9.75
CA LYS A 320 24.57 11.53 -9.50
C LYS A 320 23.62 11.82 -8.33
N LEU A 321 22.54 11.07 -8.21
CA LEU A 321 21.64 11.19 -7.05
C LEU A 321 22.34 10.85 -5.74
N LYS A 322 23.15 9.78 -5.70
CA LYS A 322 23.94 9.37 -4.53
C LYS A 322 25.01 10.40 -4.20
N ASN A 323 25.80 10.84 -5.17
CA ASN A 323 26.87 11.83 -4.99
C ASN A 323 26.35 13.19 -4.47
N ASN A 324 25.08 13.53 -4.73
CA ASN A 324 24.43 14.72 -4.20
C ASN A 324 23.67 14.45 -2.89
N ASN A 325 23.80 13.28 -2.27
CA ASN A 325 23.09 12.88 -1.05
C ASN A 325 21.57 13.00 -1.15
N LEU A 326 21.01 12.82 -2.36
CA LEU A 326 19.57 12.88 -2.61
C LEU A 326 18.90 11.52 -2.37
N ILE A 327 19.66 10.44 -2.46
CA ILE A 327 19.25 9.10 -2.03
C ILE A 327 20.36 8.50 -1.15
N ASP A 328 19.97 7.64 -0.23
CA ASP A 328 20.90 6.95 0.67
C ASP A 328 21.88 6.07 -0.13
N GLU A 329 23.17 6.13 0.17
CA GLU A 329 24.20 5.38 -0.53
C GLU A 329 23.97 3.86 -0.47
N ARG A 330 23.40 3.37 0.62
CA ARG A 330 23.05 1.96 0.83
C ARG A 330 21.86 1.50 -0.03
N SER A 331 21.08 2.42 -0.59
CA SER A 331 19.92 2.06 -1.40
C SER A 331 20.37 1.37 -2.69
N PRO A 332 19.89 0.16 -2.99
CA PRO A 332 20.09 -0.44 -4.30
C PRO A 332 19.46 0.44 -5.40
N THR A 333 20.11 0.50 -6.53
CA THR A 333 19.64 1.20 -7.73
C THR A 333 19.69 0.24 -8.92
N PRO A 334 18.89 0.46 -9.96
CA PRO A 334 18.98 -0.32 -11.20
C PRO A 334 20.40 -0.28 -11.80
N ASN A 335 20.83 -1.42 -12.37
CA ASN A 335 22.12 -1.58 -13.06
C ASN A 335 22.07 -1.03 -14.48
#